data_70a1377eab18648bfdba263d5abd1fd5
#
_entry.id   70a1377eab18648bfdba263d5abd1fd5
#
_cell.length_a   1.000
_cell.length_b   1.000
_cell.length_c   1.000
_cell.angle_alpha   90.00
_cell.angle_beta   90.00
_cell.angle_gamma   90.00
#
_symmetry.space_group_name_H-M   'P 1'
#
loop_
_entity.id
_entity.type
_entity.pdbx_description
1 polymer ?
#
loop_
_entity_poly.entity_id
_entity_poly.type
_entity_poly.pdbx_seq_one_letter_code
_entity_poly.pdbx_strand_id
1 'polypeptide(L)'
;MNELTNCPYCGGDFIIKEVECQGCKTQIKSNFRVNRFHMFSPEDLYFIEVFIKNEGNIKLVERDLGVSYPTVKGRLKNIVKILGYKSNNTDSEERVKILRALSNGEIGVKEAIKNLEEIK
;
A
#
# COMPACT_ATOMS: atom_id res chain seq x y z
N MET A 1 20.43 2.33 -3.55
CA MET A 1 20.18 0.95 -4.02
C MET A 1 19.07 0.95 -5.05
N ASN A 2 19.26 0.22 -6.12
CA ASN A 2 18.19 0.06 -7.11
C ASN A 2 17.11 -0.87 -6.55
N GLU A 3 15.87 -0.54 -6.84
CA GLU A 3 14.75 -1.38 -6.46
C GLU A 3 14.75 -2.67 -7.29
N LEU A 4 14.51 -3.78 -6.62
CA LEU A 4 14.37 -5.07 -7.29
C LEU A 4 12.93 -5.25 -7.74
N THR A 5 12.71 -5.09 -9.02
CA THR A 5 11.42 -5.30 -9.66
C THR A 5 11.49 -6.55 -10.55
N ASN A 6 10.41 -6.81 -11.25
CA ASN A 6 10.39 -7.88 -12.24
C ASN A 6 11.37 -7.58 -13.39
N CYS A 7 11.81 -8.63 -14.05
CA CYS A 7 12.75 -8.52 -15.16
C CYS A 7 12.20 -7.62 -16.28
N PRO A 8 12.94 -6.57 -16.70
CA PRO A 8 12.47 -5.69 -17.77
C PRO A 8 12.43 -6.35 -19.16
N TYR A 9 13.08 -7.50 -19.31
CA TYR A 9 13.13 -8.21 -20.59
C TYR A 9 12.00 -9.22 -20.76
N CYS A 10 11.67 -9.97 -19.72
CA CYS A 10 10.68 -11.04 -19.84
C CYS A 10 9.52 -10.95 -18.83
N GLY A 11 9.58 -10.00 -17.88
CA GLY A 11 8.57 -9.88 -16.85
C GLY A 11 8.63 -10.91 -15.73
N GLY A 12 9.62 -11.82 -15.77
CA GLY A 12 9.78 -12.85 -14.75
C GLY A 12 10.27 -12.32 -13.42
N ASP A 13 10.19 -13.15 -12.40
CA ASP A 13 10.63 -12.79 -11.05
C ASP A 13 12.14 -12.91 -10.90
N PHE A 14 12.74 -12.03 -10.11
CA PHE A 14 14.14 -12.13 -9.74
C PHE A 14 14.33 -13.03 -8.52
N ILE A 15 15.50 -13.67 -8.47
CA ILE A 15 16.04 -14.28 -7.26
C ILE A 15 17.39 -13.63 -6.96
N ILE A 16 17.74 -13.57 -5.68
CA ILE A 16 19.04 -13.04 -5.25
C ILE A 16 20.02 -14.22 -5.15
N LYS A 17 21.08 -14.19 -5.94
CA LYS A 17 22.10 -15.26 -5.97
C LYS A 17 23.23 -15.01 -5.01
N GLU A 18 23.54 -13.77 -4.71
CA GLU A 18 24.70 -13.42 -3.91
C GLU A 18 24.41 -12.17 -3.08
N VAL A 19 24.80 -12.19 -1.81
CA VAL A 19 24.78 -11.02 -0.95
C VAL A 19 26.16 -10.79 -0.36
N GLU A 20 26.55 -9.53 -0.20
CA GLU A 20 27.84 -9.13 0.38
C GLU A 20 27.62 -8.31 1.62
N CYS A 21 28.34 -8.64 2.70
CA CYS A 21 28.33 -7.84 3.90
C CYS A 21 29.12 -6.52 3.67
N GLN A 22 28.49 -5.39 3.92
CA GLN A 22 29.13 -4.11 3.76
C GLN A 22 30.24 -3.86 4.79
N GLY A 23 30.17 -4.52 5.94
CA GLY A 23 31.16 -4.40 7.00
C GLY A 23 32.43 -5.21 6.74
N CYS A 24 32.31 -6.52 6.63
CA CYS A 24 33.46 -7.43 6.50
C CYS A 24 33.68 -7.99 5.09
N LYS A 25 32.82 -7.62 4.13
CA LYS A 25 32.90 -8.06 2.73
C LYS A 25 32.69 -9.56 2.52
N THR A 26 32.18 -10.28 3.51
CA THR A 26 31.80 -11.68 3.35
C THR A 26 30.73 -11.81 2.29
N GLN A 27 30.91 -12.73 1.37
CA GLN A 27 29.95 -13.01 0.30
C GLN A 27 29.26 -14.36 0.58
N ILE A 28 27.93 -14.37 0.45
CA ILE A 28 27.13 -15.58 0.61
C ILE A 28 26.37 -15.84 -0.69
N LYS A 29 26.63 -16.98 -1.30
CA LYS A 29 25.95 -17.42 -2.52
C LYS A 29 24.88 -18.43 -2.17
N SER A 30 23.63 -18.15 -2.56
CA SER A 30 22.50 -19.03 -2.35
C SER A 30 21.34 -18.59 -3.23
N ASN A 31 20.19 -19.23 -3.08
CA ASN A 31 18.96 -18.82 -3.73
C ASN A 31 18.07 -18.14 -2.69
N PHE A 32 18.12 -16.80 -2.65
CA PHE A 32 17.28 -16.00 -1.77
C PHE A 32 16.05 -15.51 -2.53
N ARG A 33 14.89 -15.56 -1.91
CA ARG A 33 13.66 -15.06 -2.52
C ARG A 33 13.59 -13.55 -2.42
N VAL A 34 13.16 -12.91 -3.51
CA VAL A 34 12.75 -11.52 -3.52
C VAL A 34 11.26 -11.47 -3.16
N ASN A 35 10.89 -10.69 -2.17
CA ASN A 35 9.48 -10.52 -1.79
C ASN A 35 8.95 -9.18 -2.31
N ARG A 36 7.63 -8.95 -2.17
CA ARG A 36 6.99 -7.72 -2.66
C ARG A 36 7.53 -6.45 -2.02
N PHE A 37 8.05 -6.55 -0.80
CA PHE A 37 8.57 -5.39 -0.08
C PHE A 37 9.89 -4.88 -0.64
N HIS A 38 10.58 -5.64 -1.48
CA HIS A 38 11.77 -5.16 -2.18
C HIS A 38 11.47 -4.08 -3.22
N MET A 39 10.21 -3.93 -3.64
CA MET A 39 9.82 -2.89 -4.60
C MET A 39 9.59 -1.52 -3.94
N PHE A 40 9.56 -1.45 -2.62
CA PHE A 40 9.37 -0.19 -1.91
C PHE A 40 10.70 0.56 -1.75
N SER A 41 10.60 1.91 -1.79
CA SER A 41 11.74 2.76 -1.46
C SER A 41 12.11 2.61 0.02
N PRO A 42 13.34 2.98 0.42
CA PRO A 42 13.72 2.99 1.83
C PRO A 42 12.77 3.83 2.71
N GLU A 43 12.24 4.93 2.18
CA GLU A 43 11.27 5.78 2.88
C GLU A 43 9.95 5.07 3.12
N ASP A 44 9.45 4.35 2.11
CA ASP A 44 8.22 3.56 2.23
C ASP A 44 8.40 2.41 3.22
N LEU A 45 9.55 1.73 3.20
CA LEU A 45 9.87 0.67 4.16
C LEU A 45 9.92 1.21 5.59
N TYR A 46 10.49 2.39 5.79
CA TYR A 46 10.52 3.03 7.10
C TYR A 46 9.11 3.38 7.58
N PHE A 47 8.27 3.89 6.70
CA PHE A 47 6.87 4.15 7.01
C PHE A 47 6.14 2.88 7.44
N ILE A 48 6.31 1.79 6.71
CA ILE A 48 5.72 0.49 7.03
C ILE A 48 6.17 0.01 8.40
N GLU A 49 7.46 0.15 8.70
CA GLU A 49 8.03 -0.23 9.99
C GLU A 49 7.40 0.55 11.14
N VAL A 50 7.30 1.87 11.01
CA VAL A 50 6.68 2.73 12.01
C VAL A 50 5.20 2.40 12.18
N PHE A 51 4.50 2.13 11.09
CA PHE A 51 3.09 1.75 11.12
C PHE A 51 2.87 0.44 11.90
N ILE A 52 3.69 -0.56 11.63
CA ILE A 52 3.61 -1.86 12.32
C ILE A 52 4.03 -1.74 13.78
N LYS A 53 5.10 -0.99 14.07
CA LYS A 53 5.56 -0.71 15.43
C LYS A 53 4.44 -0.14 16.30
N ASN A 54 3.61 0.73 15.75
CA ASN A 54 2.50 1.36 16.44
C ASN A 54 1.18 0.59 16.30
N GLU A 55 1.24 -0.63 15.79
CA GLU A 55 0.10 -1.53 15.64
C GLU A 55 -1.07 -0.91 14.85
N GLY A 56 -0.76 -0.06 13.88
CA GLY A 56 -1.74 0.61 13.06
C GLY A 56 -2.42 1.82 13.71
N ASN A 57 -1.97 2.23 14.88
CA ASN A 57 -2.50 3.43 15.54
C ASN A 57 -2.01 4.69 14.84
N ILE A 58 -2.90 5.32 14.08
CA ILE A 58 -2.55 6.47 13.22
C ILE A 58 -2.04 7.66 14.00
N LYS A 59 -2.58 7.93 15.18
CA LYS A 59 -2.11 9.04 16.03
C LYS A 59 -0.65 8.87 16.45
N LEU A 60 -0.26 7.64 16.79
CA LEU A 60 1.12 7.35 17.15
C LEU A 60 2.05 7.42 15.94
N VAL A 61 1.58 6.99 14.77
CA VAL A 61 2.33 7.12 13.52
C VAL A 61 2.58 8.59 13.16
N GLU A 62 1.55 9.44 13.28
CA GLU A 62 1.68 10.90 13.10
C GLU A 62 2.75 11.48 14.02
N ARG A 63 2.73 11.10 15.28
CA ARG A 63 3.71 11.56 16.27
C ARG A 63 5.12 11.14 15.90
N ASP A 64 5.32 9.87 15.60
CA ASP A 64 6.66 9.31 15.33
C ASP A 64 7.24 9.83 14.02
N LEU A 65 6.42 10.06 13.01
CA LEU A 65 6.85 10.60 11.72
C LEU A 65 6.84 12.13 11.65
N GLY A 66 6.16 12.79 12.58
CA GLY A 66 6.03 14.25 12.57
C GLY A 66 5.22 14.78 11.39
N VAL A 67 4.23 14.02 10.92
CA VAL A 67 3.37 14.38 9.77
C VAL A 67 1.89 14.39 10.17
N SER A 68 1.07 15.03 9.33
CA SER A 68 -0.37 15.13 9.59
C SER A 68 -1.12 13.84 9.23
N TYR A 69 -2.35 13.70 9.74
CA TYR A 69 -3.24 12.59 9.42
C TYR A 69 -3.46 12.41 7.91
N PRO A 70 -3.77 13.46 7.13
CA PRO A 70 -3.91 13.30 5.67
C PRO A 70 -2.65 12.77 4.99
N THR A 71 -1.47 13.16 5.47
CA THR A 71 -0.20 12.67 4.93
C THR A 71 0.00 11.18 5.22
N VAL A 72 -0.31 10.74 6.44
CA VAL A 72 -0.25 9.31 6.82
C VAL A 72 -1.19 8.50 5.94
N LYS A 73 -2.43 8.96 5.79
CA LYS A 73 -3.44 8.28 4.95
C LYS A 73 -3.01 8.23 3.49
N GLY A 74 -2.44 9.32 2.97
CA GLY A 74 -1.96 9.39 1.59
C GLY A 74 -0.82 8.41 1.31
N ARG A 75 0.15 8.32 2.21
CA ARG A 75 1.26 7.36 2.10
C ARG A 75 0.76 5.92 2.18
N LEU A 76 -0.16 5.65 3.11
CA LEU A 76 -0.74 4.32 3.27
C LEU A 76 -1.47 3.88 2.01
N LYS A 77 -2.27 4.77 1.41
CA LYS A 77 -2.95 4.50 0.13
C LYS A 77 -1.96 4.19 -0.99
N ASN A 78 -0.88 4.95 -1.07
CA ASN A 78 0.14 4.73 -2.08
C ASN A 78 0.79 3.35 -1.92
N ILE A 79 1.08 2.95 -0.69
CA ILE A 79 1.65 1.62 -0.38
C ILE A 79 0.67 0.51 -0.78
N VAL A 80 -0.60 0.66 -0.44
CA VAL A 80 -1.66 -0.29 -0.82
C VAL A 80 -1.74 -0.42 -2.33
N LYS A 81 -1.67 0.69 -3.06
CA LYS A 81 -1.68 0.73 -4.52
C LYS A 81 -0.47 0.03 -5.13
N ILE A 82 0.72 0.28 -4.60
CA ILE A 82 1.96 -0.38 -5.06
C ILE A 82 1.86 -1.90 -4.87
N LEU A 83 1.24 -2.36 -3.78
CA LEU A 83 0.99 -3.77 -3.53
C LEU A 83 -0.03 -4.40 -4.49
N GLY A 84 -0.72 -3.60 -5.29
CA GLY A 84 -1.69 -4.08 -6.28
C GLY A 84 -3.13 -4.16 -5.79
N TYR A 85 -3.42 -3.64 -4.60
CA TYR A 85 -4.78 -3.63 -4.06
C TYR A 85 -5.47 -2.30 -4.36
N LYS A 86 -6.80 -2.33 -4.40
CA LYS A 86 -7.59 -1.11 -4.49
C LYS A 86 -7.65 -0.44 -3.12
N SER A 87 -7.43 0.89 -3.08
CA SER A 87 -7.60 1.62 -1.83
C SER A 87 -9.07 1.70 -1.46
N ASN A 88 -9.36 1.73 -0.15
CA ASN A 88 -10.73 1.86 0.38
C ASN A 88 -11.43 3.17 -0.02
N ASN A 89 -10.69 4.11 -0.61
CA ASN A 89 -11.25 5.39 -1.09
C ASN A 89 -12.13 5.23 -2.31
N THR A 90 -11.91 4.22 -3.13
CA THR A 90 -12.79 3.93 -4.26
C THR A 90 -14.20 3.64 -3.76
N ASP A 91 -14.30 2.87 -2.69
CA ASP A 91 -15.58 2.55 -2.05
C ASP A 91 -16.27 3.81 -1.50
N SER A 92 -15.49 4.74 -0.91
CA SER A 92 -16.01 5.99 -0.39
C SER A 92 -16.55 6.90 -1.50
N GLU A 93 -15.86 6.98 -2.64
CA GLU A 93 -16.31 7.74 -3.81
C GLU A 93 -17.58 7.15 -4.41
N GLU A 94 -17.66 5.82 -4.53
CA GLU A 94 -18.86 5.15 -5.01
C GLU A 94 -20.05 5.37 -4.08
N ARG A 95 -19.83 5.31 -2.76
CA ARG A 95 -20.87 5.63 -1.77
C ARG A 95 -21.37 7.05 -1.90
N VAL A 96 -20.48 8.02 -2.09
CA VAL A 96 -20.85 9.43 -2.30
C VAL A 96 -21.69 9.58 -3.57
N LYS A 97 -21.32 8.91 -4.65
CA LYS A 97 -22.10 8.92 -5.91
C LYS A 97 -23.52 8.37 -5.70
N ILE A 98 -23.65 7.27 -4.98
CA ILE A 98 -24.94 6.65 -4.67
C ILE A 98 -25.78 7.60 -3.82
N LEU A 99 -25.21 8.21 -2.80
CA LEU A 99 -25.91 9.15 -1.93
C LEU A 99 -26.35 10.41 -2.67
N ARG A 100 -25.54 10.91 -3.60
CA ARG A 100 -25.91 12.04 -4.47
C ARG A 100 -27.07 11.67 -5.40
N ALA A 101 -27.01 10.49 -6.02
CA ALA A 101 -28.07 10.01 -6.88
C ALA A 101 -29.40 9.88 -6.13
N LEU A 102 -29.37 9.40 -4.87
CA LEU A 102 -30.54 9.33 -4.01
C LEU A 102 -31.08 10.73 -3.68
N SER A 103 -30.19 11.67 -3.32
CA SER A 103 -30.55 13.06 -3.00
C SER A 103 -31.16 13.79 -4.20
N ASN A 104 -30.68 13.50 -5.42
CA ASN A 104 -31.18 14.08 -6.67
C ASN A 104 -32.46 13.40 -7.19
N GLY A 105 -32.91 12.34 -6.53
CA GLY A 105 -34.12 11.59 -6.94
C GLY A 105 -33.91 10.67 -8.14
N GLU A 106 -32.68 10.42 -8.53
CA GLU A 106 -32.33 9.53 -9.66
C GLU A 106 -32.57 8.06 -9.33
N ILE A 107 -32.40 7.69 -8.05
CA ILE A 107 -32.65 6.33 -7.56
C ILE A 107 -33.52 6.37 -6.31
N GLY A 108 -34.25 5.28 -6.04
CA GLY A 108 -35.06 5.13 -4.83
C GLY A 108 -34.23 4.65 -3.65
N VAL A 109 -34.82 4.76 -2.45
CA VAL A 109 -34.17 4.33 -1.20
C VAL A 109 -33.79 2.86 -1.23
N LYS A 110 -34.64 1.99 -1.72
CA LYS A 110 -34.37 0.55 -1.82
C LYS A 110 -33.19 0.24 -2.72
N GLU A 111 -33.11 0.92 -3.85
CA GLU A 111 -32.01 0.77 -4.81
C GLU A 111 -30.69 1.29 -4.24
N ALA A 112 -30.73 2.43 -3.54
CA ALA A 112 -29.56 2.99 -2.87
C ALA A 112 -29.01 2.02 -1.81
N ILE A 113 -29.87 1.43 -1.00
CA ILE A 113 -29.46 0.45 0.02
C ILE A 113 -28.84 -0.77 -0.62
N LYS A 114 -29.44 -1.31 -1.69
CA LYS A 114 -28.89 -2.44 -2.43
C LYS A 114 -27.50 -2.14 -3.00
N ASN A 115 -27.33 -0.97 -3.61
CA ASN A 115 -26.05 -0.56 -4.19
C ASN A 115 -24.97 -0.37 -3.12
N LEU A 116 -25.33 0.17 -1.95
CA LEU A 116 -24.39 0.32 -0.82
C LEU A 116 -23.96 -1.03 -0.23
N GLU A 117 -24.83 -2.02 -0.22
CA GLU A 117 -24.51 -3.37 0.23
C GLU A 117 -23.57 -4.10 -0.72
N GLU A 118 -23.68 -3.85 -2.02
CA GLU A 118 -22.81 -4.46 -3.04
C GLU A 118 -21.36 -3.93 -3.02
N ILE A 119 -21.10 -2.80 -2.37
CA ILE A 119 -19.78 -2.18 -2.28
C ILE A 119 -18.86 -2.88 -1.25
N LYS A 120 -19.38 -3.72 -0.42
CA LYS A 120 -18.58 -4.41 0.60
C LYS A 120 -17.57 -5.42 0.02
#